data_2adce74832dd03718584e19b7b9970c2
#
_entry.id   2adce74832dd03718584e19b7b9970c2
#
_cell.length_a   1.000
_cell.length_b   1.000
_cell.length_c   1.000
_cell.angle_alpha   90.00
_cell.angle_beta   90.00
_cell.angle_gamma   90.00
#
_symmetry.space_group_name_H-M   'P 1'
#
loop_
_entity.id
_entity.type
_entity.pdbx_description
1 polymer ?
#
loop_
_entity_poly.entity_id
_entity_poly.type
_entity_poly.pdbx_seq_one_letter_code
_entity_poly.pdbx_strand_id
1 'polypeptide(L)'
;MTPEKDDWTALLEEFVDARIDAPELLERAAKLLPAGADAADRILSGLAEGEWRLRPPAGRLAFIRRLEQFAADQSSYGELDLWCFALWQTGVFAPEAEAADPETALLQEVLHWMQDWDEEEARPSPATLSELADILAKENDPAQCLERMEEALERSGGG
;
A
#
# COMPACT_ATOMS: atom_id res chain seq x y z
N MET A 1 -13.61 -12.22 -23.99
CA MET A 1 -12.75 -11.96 -22.81
C MET A 1 -11.65 -13.00 -22.75
N THR A 2 -10.42 -12.56 -22.66
CA THR A 2 -9.30 -13.49 -22.61
C THR A 2 -8.95 -13.81 -21.17
N PRO A 3 -8.57 -15.08 -20.85
CA PRO A 3 -8.15 -15.44 -19.50
C PRO A 3 -6.99 -14.57 -18.99
N GLU A 4 -6.10 -14.14 -19.87
CA GLU A 4 -4.96 -13.31 -19.51
C GLU A 4 -5.35 -11.97 -18.92
N LYS A 5 -6.47 -11.39 -19.38
CA LYS A 5 -6.94 -10.11 -18.86
C LYS A 5 -7.40 -10.24 -17.41
N ASP A 6 -8.13 -11.32 -17.11
CA ASP A 6 -8.59 -11.58 -15.75
C ASP A 6 -7.41 -11.87 -14.82
N ASP A 7 -6.43 -12.63 -15.30
CA ASP A 7 -5.23 -12.94 -14.53
C ASP A 7 -4.41 -11.67 -14.26
N TRP A 8 -4.34 -10.78 -15.25
CA TRP A 8 -3.63 -9.50 -15.11
C TRP A 8 -4.30 -8.62 -14.05
N THR A 9 -5.61 -8.46 -14.13
CA THR A 9 -6.36 -7.67 -13.15
C THR A 9 -6.20 -8.22 -11.74
N ALA A 10 -6.30 -9.55 -11.58
CA ALA A 10 -6.12 -10.20 -10.29
C ALA A 10 -4.72 -9.98 -9.73
N LEU A 11 -3.71 -10.03 -10.59
CA LEU A 11 -2.32 -9.81 -10.19
C LEU A 11 -2.12 -8.40 -9.64
N LEU A 12 -2.64 -7.39 -10.33
CA LEU A 12 -2.53 -6.01 -9.87
C LEU A 12 -3.27 -5.80 -8.55
N GLU A 13 -4.45 -6.42 -8.40
CA GLU A 13 -5.21 -6.35 -7.16
C GLU A 13 -4.47 -6.98 -5.99
N GLU A 14 -3.78 -8.10 -6.20
CA GLU A 14 -2.98 -8.72 -5.15
C GLU A 14 -1.87 -7.80 -4.67
N PHE A 15 -1.25 -7.05 -5.59
CA PHE A 15 -0.23 -6.08 -5.21
C PHE A 15 -0.83 -4.91 -4.42
N VAL A 16 -1.96 -4.38 -4.86
CA VAL A 16 -2.63 -3.26 -4.17
C VAL A 16 -3.07 -3.69 -2.77
N ASP A 17 -3.54 -4.93 -2.61
CA ASP A 17 -3.92 -5.48 -1.32
C ASP A 17 -2.71 -5.90 -0.46
N ALA A 18 -1.50 -5.66 -0.96
CA ALA A 18 -0.25 -6.00 -0.28
C ALA A 18 -0.10 -7.49 0.01
N ARG A 19 -0.66 -8.33 -0.84
CA ARG A 19 -0.54 -9.79 -0.73
C ARG A 19 0.75 -10.30 -1.35
N ILE A 20 1.28 -9.55 -2.31
CA ILE A 20 2.56 -9.87 -2.96
C ILE A 20 3.44 -8.62 -2.95
N ASP A 21 4.75 -8.83 -3.05
CA ASP A 21 5.71 -7.73 -3.13
C ASP A 21 6.02 -7.38 -4.59
N ALA A 22 6.80 -6.32 -4.81
CA ALA A 22 7.12 -5.87 -6.15
C ALA A 22 7.93 -6.89 -6.95
N PRO A 23 8.94 -7.57 -6.36
CA PRO A 23 9.65 -8.62 -7.10
C PRO A 23 8.75 -9.75 -7.58
N GLU A 24 7.81 -10.20 -6.76
CA GLU A 24 6.86 -11.24 -7.16
C GLU A 24 5.89 -10.71 -8.23
N LEU A 25 5.44 -9.46 -8.09
CA LEU A 25 4.59 -8.82 -9.09
C LEU A 25 5.30 -8.82 -10.45
N LEU A 26 6.56 -8.40 -10.47
CA LEU A 26 7.34 -8.34 -11.69
C LEU A 26 7.54 -9.72 -12.31
N GLU A 27 7.86 -10.72 -11.51
CA GLU A 27 8.06 -12.08 -11.97
C GLU A 27 6.79 -12.66 -12.58
N ARG A 28 5.66 -12.50 -11.88
CA ARG A 28 4.38 -13.04 -12.36
C ARG A 28 3.87 -12.28 -13.59
N ALA A 29 4.09 -10.97 -13.63
CA ALA A 29 3.72 -10.17 -14.80
C ALA A 29 4.50 -10.61 -16.04
N ALA A 30 5.78 -10.90 -15.90
CA ALA A 30 6.61 -11.36 -17.01
C ALA A 30 6.08 -12.66 -17.62
N LYS A 31 5.47 -13.51 -16.81
CA LYS A 31 4.90 -14.78 -17.27
C LYS A 31 3.59 -14.58 -18.05
N LEU A 32 2.87 -13.50 -17.78
CA LEU A 32 1.61 -13.20 -18.46
C LEU A 32 1.79 -12.41 -19.75
N LEU A 33 2.96 -11.81 -19.95
CA LEU A 33 3.24 -10.96 -21.11
C LEU A 33 4.01 -11.69 -22.19
N PRO A 34 3.91 -11.23 -23.46
CA PRO A 34 4.69 -11.81 -24.55
C PRO A 34 6.19 -11.66 -24.30
N ALA A 35 6.98 -12.56 -24.89
CA ALA A 35 8.43 -12.47 -24.84
C ALA A 35 8.89 -11.12 -25.39
N GLY A 36 9.81 -10.47 -24.67
CA GLY A 36 10.34 -9.18 -25.07
C GLY A 36 9.57 -7.97 -24.55
N ALA A 37 8.40 -8.19 -23.93
CA ALA A 37 7.64 -7.08 -23.34
C ALA A 37 8.32 -6.58 -22.07
N ASP A 38 8.24 -5.26 -21.84
CA ASP A 38 8.77 -4.65 -20.62
C ASP A 38 7.72 -4.76 -19.50
N ALA A 39 7.91 -5.71 -18.60
CA ALA A 39 6.97 -5.98 -17.53
C ALA A 39 6.82 -4.77 -16.58
N ALA A 40 7.91 -4.09 -16.26
CA ALA A 40 7.85 -2.93 -15.37
C ALA A 40 7.01 -1.81 -15.97
N ASP A 41 7.22 -1.51 -17.25
CA ASP A 41 6.46 -0.49 -17.96
C ASP A 41 4.98 -0.85 -18.05
N ARG A 42 4.67 -2.11 -18.33
CA ARG A 42 3.29 -2.59 -18.42
C ARG A 42 2.58 -2.50 -17.07
N ILE A 43 3.28 -2.80 -15.98
CA ILE A 43 2.74 -2.67 -14.63
C ILE A 43 2.36 -1.21 -14.35
N LEU A 44 3.27 -0.28 -14.65
CA LEU A 44 3.01 1.15 -14.43
C LEU A 44 1.79 1.61 -15.22
N SER A 45 1.67 1.20 -16.49
CA SER A 45 0.50 1.53 -17.32
C SER A 45 -0.78 0.97 -16.72
N GLY A 46 -0.76 -0.28 -16.29
CA GLY A 46 -1.93 -0.93 -15.70
C GLY A 46 -2.40 -0.25 -14.43
N LEU A 47 -1.45 0.12 -13.57
CA LEU A 47 -1.77 0.82 -12.33
C LEU A 47 -2.31 2.23 -12.62
N ALA A 48 -1.69 2.95 -13.55
CA ALA A 48 -2.11 4.30 -13.91
C ALA A 48 -3.52 4.32 -14.53
N GLU A 49 -3.84 3.30 -15.32
CA GLU A 49 -5.15 3.21 -15.97
C GLU A 49 -6.22 2.58 -15.07
N GLY A 50 -5.85 2.10 -13.89
CA GLY A 50 -6.80 1.53 -12.94
C GLY A 50 -7.38 0.20 -13.40
N GLU A 51 -6.60 -0.61 -14.10
CA GLU A 51 -7.05 -1.90 -14.61
C GLU A 51 -7.48 -2.87 -13.51
N TRP A 52 -7.13 -2.56 -12.27
CA TRP A 52 -7.46 -3.37 -11.10
C TRP A 52 -8.69 -2.88 -10.34
N ARG A 53 -9.37 -1.82 -10.81
CA ARG A 53 -10.48 -1.17 -10.09
C ARG A 53 -11.80 -1.92 -10.13
N LEU A 54 -11.79 -3.19 -10.41
CA LEU A 54 -13.00 -4.00 -10.41
C LEU A 54 -13.43 -4.40 -9.00
N ARG A 55 -12.60 -4.11 -7.98
CA ARG A 55 -12.85 -4.41 -6.59
C ARG A 55 -12.79 -3.15 -5.74
N PRO A 56 -13.31 -3.21 -4.49
CA PRO A 56 -13.16 -2.09 -3.58
C PRO A 56 -11.69 -1.74 -3.36
N PRO A 57 -11.40 -0.49 -3.04
CA PRO A 57 -10.02 -0.08 -2.73
C PRO A 57 -9.45 -0.85 -1.56
N ALA A 58 -8.13 -0.85 -1.44
CA ALA A 58 -7.43 -1.48 -0.33
C ALA A 58 -7.94 -0.95 1.02
N GLY A 59 -8.17 -1.87 1.95
CA GLY A 59 -8.61 -1.53 3.30
C GLY A 59 -7.49 -1.70 4.32
N ARG A 60 -7.87 -1.72 5.60
CA ARG A 60 -6.91 -1.86 6.71
C ARG A 60 -5.92 -3.00 6.53
N LEU A 61 -6.41 -4.14 6.07
CA LEU A 61 -5.57 -5.33 5.96
C LEU A 61 -4.38 -5.11 5.04
N ALA A 62 -4.59 -4.38 3.93
CA ALA A 62 -3.49 -4.05 3.03
C ALA A 62 -2.44 -3.20 3.72
N PHE A 63 -2.86 -2.20 4.49
CA PHE A 63 -1.95 -1.34 5.24
C PHE A 63 -1.20 -2.12 6.32
N ILE A 64 -1.90 -3.01 7.03
CA ILE A 64 -1.28 -3.87 8.05
C ILE A 64 -0.18 -4.71 7.40
N ARG A 65 -0.45 -5.32 6.27
CA ARG A 65 0.52 -6.15 5.56
C ARG A 65 1.76 -5.36 5.14
N ARG A 66 1.56 -4.12 4.64
CA ARG A 66 2.69 -3.28 4.24
C ARG A 66 3.54 -2.88 5.43
N LEU A 67 2.91 -2.48 6.53
CA LEU A 67 3.64 -2.12 7.75
C LEU A 67 4.45 -3.30 8.27
N GLU A 68 3.87 -4.50 8.27
CA GLU A 68 4.58 -5.71 8.70
C GLU A 68 5.74 -6.05 7.78
N GLN A 69 5.58 -5.85 6.47
CA GLN A 69 6.67 -6.06 5.51
C GLN A 69 7.83 -5.12 5.78
N PHE A 70 7.53 -3.84 6.02
CA PHE A 70 8.57 -2.84 6.31
C PHE A 70 9.27 -3.17 7.63
N ALA A 71 8.53 -3.66 8.63
CA ALA A 71 9.12 -4.05 9.91
C ALA A 71 10.03 -5.26 9.77
N ALA A 72 9.67 -6.20 8.90
CA ALA A 72 10.43 -7.43 8.71
C ALA A 72 11.65 -7.24 7.79
N ASP A 73 11.55 -6.36 6.80
CA ASP A 73 12.58 -6.18 5.78
C ASP A 73 12.63 -4.73 5.33
N GLN A 74 13.67 -4.01 5.72
CA GLN A 74 13.84 -2.60 5.38
C GLN A 74 13.99 -2.37 3.87
N SER A 75 14.43 -3.38 3.11
CA SER A 75 14.54 -3.26 1.67
C SER A 75 13.17 -3.12 1.00
N SER A 76 12.10 -3.54 1.66
CA SER A 76 10.74 -3.45 1.10
C SER A 76 10.26 -2.00 0.94
N TYR A 77 10.94 -1.02 1.56
CA TYR A 77 10.63 0.39 1.33
C TYR A 77 10.81 0.80 -0.14
N GLY A 78 11.58 0.04 -0.91
CA GLY A 78 11.72 0.28 -2.34
C GLY A 78 10.41 0.16 -3.11
N GLU A 79 9.40 -0.49 -2.53
CA GLU A 79 8.09 -0.66 -3.16
C GLU A 79 7.11 0.46 -2.82
N LEU A 80 7.48 1.33 -1.89
CA LEU A 80 6.57 2.32 -1.34
C LEU A 80 6.00 3.25 -2.41
N ASP A 81 6.84 3.77 -3.29
CA ASP A 81 6.41 4.70 -4.34
C ASP A 81 5.40 4.05 -5.28
N LEU A 82 5.66 2.82 -5.68
CA LEU A 82 4.77 2.11 -6.60
C LEU A 82 3.43 1.81 -5.96
N TRP A 83 3.44 1.39 -4.71
CA TRP A 83 2.22 1.08 -3.98
C TRP A 83 1.37 2.33 -3.72
N CYS A 84 2.01 3.42 -3.28
CA CYS A 84 1.32 4.70 -3.09
C CYS A 84 0.73 5.20 -4.39
N PHE A 85 1.49 5.11 -5.48
CA PHE A 85 1.00 5.48 -6.82
C PHE A 85 -0.25 4.70 -7.18
N ALA A 86 -0.26 3.40 -6.93
CA ALA A 86 -1.42 2.56 -7.21
C ALA A 86 -2.65 3.00 -6.41
N LEU A 87 -2.48 3.28 -5.12
CA LEU A 87 -3.59 3.71 -4.27
C LEU A 87 -4.13 5.07 -4.68
N TRP A 88 -3.28 5.99 -5.12
CA TRP A 88 -3.74 7.29 -5.60
C TRP A 88 -4.69 7.15 -6.79
N GLN A 89 -4.52 6.11 -7.62
CA GLN A 89 -5.36 5.90 -8.79
C GLN A 89 -6.78 5.44 -8.42
N THR A 90 -7.03 5.10 -7.15
CA THR A 90 -8.38 4.72 -6.72
C THR A 90 -9.34 5.92 -6.69
N GLY A 91 -8.82 7.14 -6.61
CA GLY A 91 -9.63 8.32 -6.38
C GLY A 91 -9.99 8.51 -4.92
N VAL A 92 -10.06 7.42 -4.14
CA VAL A 92 -10.36 7.47 -2.71
C VAL A 92 -9.15 7.97 -1.92
N PHE A 93 -7.96 7.58 -2.35
CA PHE A 93 -6.71 7.96 -1.69
C PHE A 93 -5.95 9.08 -2.41
N ALA A 94 -6.53 9.68 -3.44
CA ALA A 94 -5.90 10.81 -4.12
C ALA A 94 -5.71 11.97 -3.13
N PRO A 95 -4.63 12.76 -3.27
CA PRO A 95 -4.33 13.83 -2.30
C PRO A 95 -5.46 14.81 -2.06
N GLU A 96 -6.27 15.11 -3.07
CA GLU A 96 -7.39 16.06 -2.96
C GLU A 96 -8.72 15.39 -2.64
N ALA A 97 -8.76 14.08 -2.46
CA ALA A 97 -10.01 13.37 -2.21
C ALA A 97 -10.52 13.61 -0.79
N GLU A 98 -11.82 13.81 -0.65
CA GLU A 98 -12.45 13.90 0.65
C GLU A 98 -12.80 12.48 1.14
N ALA A 99 -12.59 12.24 2.42
CA ALA A 99 -12.91 10.95 3.02
C ALA A 99 -14.43 10.77 3.10
N ALA A 100 -14.93 9.63 2.61
CA ALA A 100 -16.36 9.32 2.66
C ALA A 100 -16.81 8.95 4.07
N ASP A 101 -15.89 8.47 4.92
CA ASP A 101 -16.20 8.03 6.28
C ASP A 101 -14.94 8.09 7.14
N PRO A 102 -15.06 7.94 8.47
CA PRO A 102 -13.89 8.00 9.37
C PRO A 102 -12.84 6.93 9.09
N GLU A 103 -13.24 5.76 8.62
CA GLU A 103 -12.30 4.69 8.30
C GLU A 103 -11.42 5.09 7.11
N THR A 104 -12.02 5.67 6.07
CA THR A 104 -11.28 6.16 4.92
C THR A 104 -10.34 7.30 5.32
N ALA A 105 -10.80 8.19 6.20
CA ALA A 105 -9.97 9.28 6.70
C ALA A 105 -8.74 8.76 7.44
N LEU A 106 -8.90 7.71 8.24
CA LEU A 106 -7.80 7.07 8.93
C LEU A 106 -6.75 6.56 7.93
N LEU A 107 -7.19 5.82 6.93
CA LEU A 107 -6.28 5.22 5.95
C LEU A 107 -5.61 6.28 5.07
N GLN A 108 -6.32 7.36 4.74
CA GLN A 108 -5.72 8.48 4.02
C GLN A 108 -4.58 9.10 4.82
N GLU A 109 -4.78 9.28 6.12
CA GLU A 109 -3.76 9.86 6.98
C GLU A 109 -2.55 8.94 7.10
N VAL A 110 -2.78 7.63 7.27
CA VAL A 110 -1.69 6.66 7.33
C VAL A 110 -0.88 6.67 6.04
N LEU A 111 -1.56 6.70 4.90
CA LEU A 111 -0.89 6.75 3.60
C LEU A 111 -0.06 8.02 3.46
N HIS A 112 -0.59 9.14 3.96
CA HIS A 112 0.13 10.42 3.95
C HIS A 112 1.45 10.31 4.74
N TRP A 113 1.42 9.67 5.91
CA TRP A 113 2.65 9.44 6.69
C TRP A 113 3.62 8.56 5.91
N MET A 114 3.11 7.49 5.29
CA MET A 114 3.94 6.53 4.56
C MET A 114 4.68 7.19 3.39
N GLN A 115 4.09 8.21 2.78
CA GLN A 115 4.74 8.93 1.68
C GLN A 115 6.05 9.61 2.13
N ASP A 116 6.08 10.08 3.38
CA ASP A 116 7.27 10.72 3.93
C ASP A 116 8.40 9.72 4.18
N TRP A 117 8.07 8.44 4.28
CA TRP A 117 9.05 7.38 4.58
C TRP A 117 9.93 7.03 3.38
N ASP A 118 9.70 7.65 2.25
CA ASP A 118 10.63 7.60 1.12
C ASP A 118 11.99 8.13 1.57
N GLU A 119 12.01 9.09 2.48
CA GLU A 119 13.23 9.58 3.09
C GLU A 119 13.60 8.68 4.28
N GLU A 120 14.81 8.16 4.26
CA GLU A 120 15.28 7.21 5.27
C GLU A 120 15.17 7.77 6.70
N GLU A 121 15.46 9.04 6.87
CA GLU A 121 15.41 9.68 8.19
C GLU A 121 14.00 9.74 8.78
N ALA A 122 12.98 9.73 7.92
CA ALA A 122 11.59 9.81 8.35
C ALA A 122 11.01 8.45 8.73
N ARG A 123 11.70 7.35 8.42
CA ARG A 123 11.18 5.99 8.64
C ARG A 123 11.13 5.62 10.12
N PRO A 124 9.99 5.08 10.58
CA PRO A 124 9.91 4.56 11.94
C PRO A 124 10.81 3.33 12.12
N SER A 125 11.15 3.00 13.37
CA SER A 125 11.90 1.78 13.66
C SER A 125 11.02 0.55 13.37
N PRO A 126 11.62 -0.63 13.15
CA PRO A 126 10.82 -1.85 12.99
C PRO A 126 9.86 -2.10 14.14
N ALA A 127 10.26 -1.81 15.38
CA ALA A 127 9.38 -1.96 16.54
C ALA A 127 8.16 -1.04 16.44
N THR A 128 8.36 0.22 16.01
CA THR A 128 7.26 1.17 15.83
C THR A 128 6.33 0.71 14.70
N LEU A 129 6.89 0.23 13.58
CA LEU A 129 6.09 -0.28 12.47
C LEU A 129 5.20 -1.45 12.90
N SER A 130 5.76 -2.37 13.70
CA SER A 130 4.98 -3.49 14.24
C SER A 130 3.88 -3.00 15.17
N GLU A 131 4.15 -1.98 15.99
CA GLU A 131 3.15 -1.38 16.86
C GLU A 131 2.02 -0.74 16.06
N LEU A 132 2.35 -0.01 15.00
CA LEU A 132 1.33 0.59 14.12
C LEU A 132 0.44 -0.47 13.49
N ALA A 133 1.04 -1.56 12.99
CA ALA A 133 0.29 -2.66 12.41
C ALA A 133 -0.64 -3.30 13.44
N ASP A 134 -0.16 -3.49 14.67
CA ASP A 134 -0.95 -4.08 15.74
C ASP A 134 -2.14 -3.19 16.11
N ILE A 135 -1.93 -1.89 16.18
CA ILE A 135 -3.01 -0.92 16.47
C ILE A 135 -4.08 -0.99 15.39
N LEU A 136 -3.67 -0.99 14.11
CA LEU A 136 -4.61 -1.10 13.00
C LEU A 136 -5.40 -2.41 13.06
N ALA A 137 -4.76 -3.49 13.50
CA ALA A 137 -5.41 -4.79 13.56
C ALA A 137 -6.42 -4.89 14.71
N LYS A 138 -6.16 -4.22 15.83
CA LYS A 138 -6.93 -4.42 17.06
C LYS A 138 -7.91 -3.30 17.40
N GLU A 139 -7.62 -2.06 17.02
CA GLU A 139 -8.48 -0.93 17.38
C GLU A 139 -9.54 -0.71 16.31
N ASN A 140 -10.79 -1.00 16.62
CA ASN A 140 -11.89 -0.92 15.66
C ASN A 140 -12.39 0.51 15.42
N ASP A 141 -12.27 1.38 16.41
CA ASP A 141 -12.72 2.76 16.25
C ASP A 141 -11.69 3.58 15.49
N PRO A 142 -12.03 4.09 14.28
CA PRO A 142 -11.05 4.80 13.47
C PRO A 142 -10.41 6.00 14.14
N ALA A 143 -11.19 6.80 14.90
CA ALA A 143 -10.65 7.97 15.58
C ALA A 143 -9.65 7.60 16.67
N GLN A 144 -9.96 6.56 17.45
CA GLN A 144 -9.04 6.09 18.48
C GLN A 144 -7.84 5.39 17.88
N CYS A 145 -8.04 4.68 16.79
CA CYS A 145 -6.94 4.05 16.07
C CYS A 145 -5.92 5.09 15.63
N LEU A 146 -6.40 6.16 15.01
CA LEU A 146 -5.53 7.25 14.55
C LEU A 146 -4.77 7.88 15.72
N GLU A 147 -5.47 8.18 16.80
CA GLU A 147 -4.85 8.77 17.98
C GLU A 147 -3.73 7.91 18.55
N ARG A 148 -3.98 6.60 18.67
CA ARG A 148 -2.98 5.66 19.18
C ARG A 148 -1.77 5.57 18.26
N MET A 149 -2.01 5.58 16.95
CA MET A 149 -0.92 5.52 15.97
C MET A 149 -0.07 6.80 16.03
N GLU A 150 -0.73 7.95 16.16
CA GLU A 150 0.00 9.22 16.31
C GLU A 150 0.87 9.22 17.57
N GLU A 151 0.35 8.70 18.68
CA GLU A 151 1.12 8.59 19.92
C GLU A 151 2.33 7.67 19.75
N ALA A 152 2.15 6.56 19.04
CA ALA A 152 3.25 5.64 18.77
C ALA A 152 4.35 6.32 17.94
N LEU A 153 3.97 7.08 16.92
CA LEU A 153 4.91 7.82 16.09
C LEU A 153 5.64 8.91 16.87
N GLU A 154 4.92 9.62 17.74
CA GLU A 154 5.52 10.67 18.58
C GLU A 154 6.54 10.08 19.53
N ARG A 155 6.26 8.94 20.13
CA ARG A 155 7.21 8.27 21.03
C ARG A 155 8.47 7.85 20.28
N SER A 156 8.31 7.40 19.04
CA SER A 156 9.44 7.00 18.21
C SER A 156 10.27 8.19 17.76
N GLY A 157 9.58 9.26 17.33
CA GLY A 157 10.26 10.45 16.81
C GLY A 157 10.86 11.34 17.88
N GLY A 158 10.29 11.29 19.08
CA GLY A 158 10.76 12.09 20.20
C GLY A 158 11.97 11.53 20.91
N GLY A 159 12.38 10.34 20.49
CA GLY A 159 13.53 9.66 21.10
C GLY A 159 14.84 10.24 20.68
#